data_876e0799d1897e6f48e9f733620a9a52
#
_entry.id   876e0799d1897e6f48e9f733620a9a52
#
_cell.length_a   1.000
_cell.length_b   1.000
_cell.length_c   1.000
_cell.angle_alpha   90.00
_cell.angle_beta   90.00
_cell.angle_gamma   90.00
#
_symmetry.space_group_name_H-M   'P 1'
#
loop_
_entity.id
_entity.type
_entity.pdbx_description
1 polymer ?
#
loop_
_entity_poly.entity_id
_entity_poly.type
_entity_poly.pdbx_seq_one_letter_code
_entity_poly.pdbx_strand_id
1 'polypeptide(L)'
;MGTLAGKSFSITGTLSKGRKYYINMIESLGGVFKKNVSNAVNFVIVGDDAYTRDTGKLEKAYKLDLFILTEKEFLSMAGVS
;
A
#
# COMPACT_ATOMS: atom_id res chain seq x y z
N MET A 1 13.67 -15.22 -0.69
CA MET A 1 13.41 -14.06 0.17
C MET A 1 12.86 -12.91 -0.64
N GLY A 2 11.76 -12.35 -0.22
CA GLY A 2 11.17 -11.25 -0.94
C GLY A 2 11.74 -9.91 -0.50
N THR A 3 11.70 -8.95 -1.41
CA THR A 3 12.15 -7.58 -1.13
C THR A 3 11.26 -6.86 -0.14
N LEU A 4 10.05 -7.37 0.09
CA LEU A 4 9.08 -6.76 1.00
C LEU A 4 8.94 -7.53 2.32
N ALA A 5 9.84 -8.45 2.59
CA ALA A 5 9.78 -9.27 3.81
C ALA A 5 9.75 -8.38 5.06
N GLY A 6 8.87 -8.72 5.98
CA GLY A 6 8.74 -7.98 7.24
C GLY A 6 7.97 -6.68 7.15
N LYS A 7 7.45 -6.33 5.96
CA LYS A 7 6.71 -5.08 5.76
C LYS A 7 5.22 -5.37 5.57
N SER A 8 4.39 -4.49 6.12
CA SER A 8 2.93 -4.61 6.01
C SER A 8 2.39 -3.44 5.20
N PHE A 9 1.45 -3.74 4.31
CA PHE A 9 0.91 -2.77 3.36
C PHE A 9 -0.61 -2.73 3.43
N SER A 10 -1.17 -1.56 3.19
CA SER A 10 -2.59 -1.39 2.93
C SER A 10 -2.75 -0.60 1.65
N ILE A 11 -3.96 -0.59 1.10
CA ILE A 11 -4.25 0.10 -0.16
C ILE A 11 -5.46 1.00 0.05
N THR A 12 -5.38 2.21 -0.48
CA THR A 12 -6.52 3.13 -0.48
C THR A 12 -6.65 3.75 -1.87
N GLY A 13 -7.87 3.98 -2.31
CA GLY A 13 -8.15 4.47 -3.65
C GLY A 13 -8.12 3.36 -4.69
N THR A 14 -8.19 3.76 -5.96
CA THR A 14 -8.20 2.83 -7.09
C THR A 14 -6.84 2.83 -7.76
N LEU A 15 -6.26 1.65 -7.89
CA LEU A 15 -4.96 1.49 -8.54
C LEU A 15 -5.15 1.08 -10.00
N SER A 16 -4.20 1.46 -10.84
CA SER A 16 -4.31 1.28 -12.30
C SER A 16 -4.44 -0.18 -12.72
N LYS A 17 -3.77 -1.08 -12.02
CA LYS A 17 -3.81 -2.51 -12.34
C LYS A 17 -4.72 -3.31 -11.42
N GLY A 18 -5.49 -2.62 -10.60
CA GLY A 18 -6.41 -3.27 -9.67
C GLY A 18 -5.73 -3.71 -8.39
N ARG A 19 -6.54 -3.77 -7.34
CA ARG A 19 -6.05 -4.09 -5.99
C ARG A 19 -5.43 -5.47 -5.91
N LYS A 20 -6.07 -6.45 -6.54
CA LYS A 20 -5.62 -7.85 -6.47
C LYS A 20 -4.19 -8.03 -7.01
N TYR A 21 -3.86 -7.31 -8.08
CA TYR A 21 -2.51 -7.35 -8.64
C TYR A 21 -1.47 -6.99 -7.59
N TYR A 22 -1.72 -5.90 -6.86
CA TYR A 22 -0.78 -5.41 -5.85
C TYR A 22 -0.75 -6.30 -4.61
N ILE A 23 -1.90 -6.85 -4.21
CA ILE A 23 -1.95 -7.78 -3.09
C ILE A 23 -1.10 -9.02 -3.40
N ASN A 24 -1.28 -9.58 -4.59
CA ASN A 24 -0.49 -10.75 -5.00
C ASN A 24 1.00 -10.43 -5.03
N MET A 25 1.36 -9.24 -5.50
CA MET A 25 2.76 -8.83 -5.55
C MET A 25 3.34 -8.69 -4.14
N ILE A 26 2.61 -8.05 -3.24
CA ILE A 26 3.03 -7.91 -1.85
C ILE A 26 3.31 -9.28 -1.24
N GLU A 27 2.38 -10.19 -1.38
CA GLU A 27 2.50 -11.53 -0.78
C GLU A 27 3.61 -12.35 -1.41
N SER A 28 3.77 -12.25 -2.72
CA SER A 28 4.81 -13.01 -3.41
C SER A 28 6.22 -12.55 -3.05
N LEU A 29 6.35 -11.29 -2.61
CA LEU A 29 7.63 -10.73 -2.20
C LEU A 29 7.85 -10.77 -0.69
N GLY A 30 7.03 -11.52 0.01
CA GLY A 30 7.20 -11.75 1.45
C GLY A 30 6.55 -10.71 2.34
N GLY A 31 5.84 -9.74 1.78
CA GLY A 31 5.12 -8.73 2.55
C GLY A 31 3.77 -9.25 3.03
N VAL A 32 3.12 -8.45 3.86
CA VAL A 32 1.79 -8.76 4.38
C VAL A 32 0.82 -7.67 3.95
N PHE A 33 -0.32 -8.08 3.40
CA PHE A 33 -1.38 -7.14 3.06
C PHE A 33 -2.38 -7.07 4.22
N LYS A 34 -2.71 -5.85 4.62
CA LYS A 34 -3.72 -5.59 5.64
C LYS A 34 -4.88 -4.83 5.00
N LYS A 35 -6.08 -5.34 5.17
CA LYS A 35 -7.28 -4.72 4.57
C LYS A 35 -7.55 -3.32 5.13
N ASN A 36 -7.31 -3.12 6.41
CA ASN A 36 -7.59 -1.86 7.08
C ASN A 36 -6.30 -1.14 7.46
N VAL A 37 -6.34 0.18 7.40
CA VAL A 37 -5.24 1.03 7.85
C VAL A 37 -5.22 1.02 9.38
N SER A 38 -4.09 0.64 9.95
CA SER A 38 -3.94 0.52 11.41
C SER A 38 -2.47 0.63 11.79
N ASN A 39 -2.20 0.57 13.09
CA ASN A 39 -0.82 0.56 13.61
C ASN A 39 0.00 -0.64 13.12
N ALA A 40 -0.67 -1.69 12.68
CA ALA A 40 0.00 -2.88 12.15
C ALA A 40 0.51 -2.69 10.74
N VAL A 41 0.14 -1.58 10.08
CA VAL A 41 0.53 -1.28 8.70
C VAL A 41 1.76 -0.39 8.70
N ASN A 42 2.72 -0.68 7.83
CA ASN A 42 3.91 0.15 7.67
C ASN A 42 3.75 1.14 6.51
N PHE A 43 3.14 0.70 5.41
CA PHE A 43 3.03 1.47 4.18
C PHE A 43 1.60 1.47 3.67
N VAL A 44 1.17 2.61 3.12
CA VAL A 44 -0.15 2.71 2.48
C VAL A 44 0.08 3.09 1.02
N ILE A 45 -0.41 2.24 0.11
CA ILE A 45 -0.31 2.51 -1.33
C ILE A 45 -1.56 3.29 -1.71
N VAL A 46 -1.38 4.47 -2.29
CA VAL A 46 -2.50 5.35 -2.63
C VAL A 46 -2.72 5.41 -4.14
N GLY A 47 -3.97 5.26 -4.53
CA GLY A 47 -4.40 5.49 -5.90
C GLY A 47 -4.73 6.96 -6.11
N ASP A 48 -4.87 7.36 -7.36
CA ASP A 48 -5.11 8.75 -7.72
C ASP A 48 -6.37 9.34 -7.09
N ASP A 49 -7.40 8.51 -6.88
CA ASP A 49 -8.67 8.96 -6.33
C ASP A 49 -8.76 8.85 -4.80
N ALA A 50 -7.68 8.47 -4.13
CA ALA A 50 -7.66 8.34 -2.67
C ALA A 50 -7.94 9.67 -1.99
N TYR A 51 -7.48 10.76 -2.61
CA TYR A 51 -7.64 12.10 -2.05
C TYR A 51 -9.07 12.64 -2.14
N THR A 52 -9.93 11.96 -2.91
CA THR A 52 -11.33 12.37 -3.05
C THR A 52 -12.30 11.31 -2.56
N ARG A 53 -11.95 10.03 -2.65
CA ARG A 53 -12.86 8.92 -2.31
C ARG A 53 -12.57 8.25 -0.98
N ASP A 54 -11.29 8.09 -0.65
CA ASP A 54 -10.88 7.36 0.55
C ASP A 54 -10.14 8.27 1.53
N THR A 55 -10.64 9.50 1.69
CA THR A 55 -10.00 10.48 2.56
C THR A 55 -9.88 10.00 4.01
N GLY A 56 -10.86 9.23 4.49
CA GLY A 56 -10.83 8.71 5.86
C GLY A 56 -9.64 7.80 6.12
N LYS A 57 -9.35 6.88 5.18
CA LYS A 57 -8.22 5.98 5.29
C LYS A 57 -6.90 6.75 5.18
N LEU A 58 -6.86 7.73 4.29
CA LEU A 58 -5.67 8.54 4.07
C LEU A 58 -5.35 9.37 5.32
N GLU A 59 -6.37 9.99 5.91
CA GLU A 59 -6.21 10.75 7.15
C GLU A 59 -5.71 9.86 8.29
N LYS A 60 -6.23 8.65 8.38
CA LYS A 60 -5.80 7.70 9.40
C LYS A 60 -4.33 7.35 9.22
N ALA A 61 -3.89 7.17 7.98
CA ALA A 61 -2.49 6.90 7.67
C ALA A 61 -1.59 8.05 8.13
N TYR A 62 -2.01 9.29 7.90
CA TYR A 62 -1.27 10.46 8.36
C TYR A 62 -1.21 10.53 9.88
N LYS A 63 -2.33 10.26 10.56
CA LYS A 63 -2.37 10.27 12.01
C LYS A 63 -1.46 9.24 12.65
N LEU A 64 -1.31 8.09 11.99
CA LEU A 64 -0.49 6.99 12.48
C LEU A 64 0.96 7.07 12.01
N ASP A 65 1.32 8.14 11.29
CA ASP A 65 2.66 8.34 10.75
C ASP A 65 3.13 7.18 9.85
N LEU A 66 2.20 6.61 9.08
CA LEU A 66 2.54 5.56 8.15
C LEU A 66 3.16 6.14 6.89
N PHE A 67 4.00 5.36 6.23
CA PHE A 67 4.58 5.80 4.96
C PHE A 67 3.52 5.72 3.86
N ILE A 68 3.40 6.81 3.10
CA ILE A 68 2.47 6.90 1.99
C ILE A 68 3.23 6.70 0.69
N LEU A 69 2.79 5.74 -0.12
CA LEU A 69 3.44 5.42 -1.39
C LEU A 69 2.44 5.60 -2.54
N THR A 70 2.90 6.19 -3.64
CA THR A 70 2.15 6.13 -4.88
C THR A 70 2.34 4.74 -5.49
N GLU A 71 1.52 4.40 -6.51
CA GLU A 71 1.71 3.15 -7.24
C GLU A 71 3.14 3.03 -7.76
N LYS A 72 3.64 4.11 -8.34
CA LYS A 72 4.96 4.13 -8.94
C LYS A 72 6.05 3.90 -7.89
N GLU A 73 5.90 4.53 -6.75
CA GLU A 73 6.85 4.35 -5.65
C GLU A 73 6.83 2.93 -5.12
N PHE A 74 5.64 2.34 -5.01
CA PHE A 74 5.54 0.95 -4.59
C PHE A 74 6.20 0.00 -5.58
N LEU A 75 5.94 0.20 -6.88
CA LEU A 75 6.54 -0.66 -7.91
C LEU A 75 8.06 -0.57 -7.90
N SER A 76 8.58 0.62 -7.67
CA SER A 76 10.03 0.80 -7.54
C SER A 76 10.57 0.06 -6.33
N MET A 77 9.87 0.16 -5.20
CA MET A 77 10.25 -0.55 -3.98
C MET A 77 10.23 -2.07 -4.18
N ALA A 78 9.26 -2.56 -4.94
CA ALA A 78 9.12 -3.99 -5.21
C ALA A 78 10.10 -4.50 -6.27
N GLY A 79 10.88 -3.61 -6.88
CA GLY A 79 11.84 -4.00 -7.90
C GLY A 79 11.23 -4.17 -9.28
N VAL A 80 10.05 -3.64 -9.50
CA VAL A 80 9.36 -3.64 -10.79
C VAL A 80 9.46 -2.27 -11.39
N SER A 81 10.02 -2.18 -12.57
CA SER A 81 10.20 -0.89 -13.24
C SER A 81 9.20 -0.68 -14.38
#